data_80201ab7e72b2f1c093d5ab48a48fc41
#
_entry.id   80201ab7e72b2f1c093d5ab48a48fc41
#
_cell.length_a   1.000
_cell.length_b   1.000
_cell.length_c   1.000
_cell.angle_alpha   90.00
_cell.angle_beta   90.00
_cell.angle_gamma   90.00
#
_symmetry.space_group_name_H-M   'P 1'
#
loop_
_entity.id
_entity.type
_entity.pdbx_description
1 polymer ?
#
loop_
_entity_poly.entity_id
_entity_poly.type
_entity_poly.pdbx_seq_one_letter_code
_entity_poly.pdbx_strand_id
1 'polypeptide(L)'
;MIKQSAIAVWAGVMALVSSLAFAAREEHRFEVSVDIPTLGFYVIPAETDWIHREQILPWNIHSKTLVGLRKNFDVKHDTSAIEARLEAEPYLSNGRDEQNIYLRVSFNGLELSHDPQPREVVSAAQAMAGGRFPLEIQPKVPAGGYKPGVYYGNVRVIFIAAAP
;
A
#
# COMPACT_ATOMS: atom_id res chain seq x y z
N MET A 1 -27.38 58.64 65.01
CA MET A 1 -27.22 57.17 64.89
C MET A 1 -27.84 56.61 63.64
N ILE A 2 -27.44 57.03 62.46
CA ILE A 2 -27.83 56.39 61.19
C ILE A 2 -26.74 56.73 60.16
N LYS A 3 -25.59 56.08 60.19
CA LYS A 3 -24.54 56.20 59.13
C LYS A 3 -23.61 54.99 59.02
N GLN A 4 -23.93 53.85 59.62
CA GLN A 4 -23.06 52.68 59.54
C GLN A 4 -23.63 51.46 58.83
N SER A 5 -24.86 51.51 58.35
CA SER A 5 -25.52 50.37 57.72
C SER A 5 -25.42 50.33 56.18
N ALA A 6 -24.87 51.37 55.56
CA ALA A 6 -24.84 51.44 54.07
C ALA A 6 -23.57 50.87 53.43
N ILE A 7 -22.53 50.62 54.23
CA ILE A 7 -21.21 50.16 53.71
C ILE A 7 -21.14 48.61 53.62
N ALA A 8 -21.95 47.94 54.46
CA ALA A 8 -21.88 46.46 54.51
C ALA A 8 -22.62 45.78 53.33
N VAL A 9 -23.50 46.45 52.61
CA VAL A 9 -24.26 45.87 51.49
C VAL A 9 -23.51 45.91 50.17
N TRP A 10 -22.53 46.81 50.01
CA TRP A 10 -21.74 46.92 48.78
C TRP A 10 -20.54 45.96 48.71
N ALA A 11 -20.11 45.43 49.82
CA ALA A 11 -19.03 44.45 49.86
C ALA A 11 -19.47 43.03 49.51
N GLY A 12 -20.77 42.74 49.60
CA GLY A 12 -21.35 41.40 49.33
C GLY A 12 -21.66 41.12 47.88
N VAL A 13 -21.73 42.14 47.00
CA VAL A 13 -22.13 41.99 45.60
C VAL A 13 -20.91 41.82 44.69
N MET A 14 -19.72 42.17 45.15
CA MET A 14 -18.46 42.02 44.37
C MET A 14 -17.80 40.65 44.42
N ALA A 15 -18.29 39.73 45.25
CA ALA A 15 -17.69 38.40 45.45
C ALA A 15 -18.34 37.29 44.57
N LEU A 16 -19.33 37.60 43.72
CA LEU A 16 -20.08 36.59 42.96
C LEU A 16 -19.82 36.63 41.44
N VAL A 17 -18.82 37.35 40.99
CA VAL A 17 -18.36 37.25 39.61
C VAL A 17 -17.08 36.38 39.59
N SER A 18 -17.17 35.16 40.10
CA SER A 18 -16.23 34.12 39.78
C SER A 18 -16.48 33.75 38.32
N SER A 19 -15.76 34.39 37.40
CA SER A 19 -15.74 33.96 36.01
C SER A 19 -15.36 32.49 35.95
N LEU A 20 -16.33 31.67 35.57
CA LEU A 20 -16.09 30.30 35.14
C LEU A 20 -15.23 30.38 33.89
N ALA A 21 -13.93 30.49 34.07
CA ALA A 21 -12.97 30.28 33.00
C ALA A 21 -13.01 28.79 32.66
N PHE A 22 -13.86 28.40 31.74
CA PHE A 22 -13.76 27.12 31.09
C PHE A 22 -12.47 27.15 30.25
N ALA A 23 -11.45 26.51 30.76
CA ALA A 23 -10.29 26.21 29.95
C ALA A 23 -10.75 25.25 28.83
N ALA A 24 -10.92 25.77 27.62
CA ALA A 24 -11.15 24.95 26.46
C ALA A 24 -9.92 24.09 26.23
N ARG A 25 -10.05 22.80 26.43
CA ARG A 25 -9.01 21.81 26.14
C ARG A 25 -9.45 21.07 24.88
N GLU A 26 -8.65 21.19 23.85
CA GLU A 26 -8.83 20.44 22.63
C GLU A 26 -7.76 19.34 22.59
N GLU A 27 -8.19 18.09 22.44
CA GLU A 27 -7.30 16.93 22.38
C GLU A 27 -7.45 16.29 21.02
N HIS A 28 -6.37 16.30 20.25
CA HIS A 28 -6.30 15.61 18.97
C HIS A 28 -5.58 14.30 19.15
N ARG A 29 -6.25 13.21 18.74
CA ARG A 29 -5.66 11.88 18.70
C ARG A 29 -5.44 11.50 17.23
N PHE A 30 -4.23 11.15 16.90
CA PHE A 30 -3.91 10.59 15.59
C PHE A 30 -3.14 9.30 15.79
N GLU A 31 -3.42 8.34 14.93
CA GLU A 31 -2.75 7.06 14.92
C GLU A 31 -1.45 7.17 14.10
N VAL A 32 -0.36 6.74 14.71
CA VAL A 32 0.94 6.65 14.04
C VAL A 32 1.36 5.19 14.10
N SER A 33 1.58 4.58 12.95
CA SER A 33 2.10 3.22 12.85
C SER A 33 3.42 3.23 12.10
N VAL A 34 4.35 2.39 12.53
CA VAL A 34 5.59 2.10 11.83
C VAL A 34 5.76 0.59 11.78
N ASP A 35 6.05 0.07 10.61
CA ASP A 35 6.50 -1.30 10.43
C ASP A 35 8.03 -1.27 10.28
N ILE A 36 8.74 -1.84 11.25
CA ILE A 36 10.20 -1.97 11.21
C ILE A 36 10.48 -3.40 10.78
N PRO A 37 10.87 -3.63 9.52
CA PRO A 37 11.14 -4.96 9.04
C PRO A 37 12.31 -5.57 9.80
N THR A 38 12.26 -6.88 10.05
CA THR A 38 13.39 -7.62 10.58
C THR A 38 14.56 -7.52 9.59
N LEU A 39 15.73 -7.18 10.06
CA LEU A 39 16.93 -6.95 9.24
C LEU A 39 17.32 -8.15 8.35
N GLY A 40 16.77 -9.34 8.64
CA GLY A 40 17.07 -10.57 7.93
C GLY A 40 16.30 -10.83 6.63
N PHE A 41 15.16 -10.18 6.41
CA PHE A 41 14.35 -10.38 5.19
C PHE A 41 13.55 -9.14 4.85
N TYR A 42 13.70 -8.64 3.63
CA TYR A 42 12.80 -7.63 3.09
C TYR A 42 12.67 -7.72 1.56
N VAL A 43 11.48 -7.38 1.08
CA VAL A 43 11.14 -7.12 -0.32
C VAL A 43 10.31 -5.85 -0.34
N ILE A 44 10.92 -4.73 -0.66
CA ILE A 44 10.28 -3.41 -0.59
C ILE A 44 10.33 -2.72 -1.95
N PRO A 45 9.31 -1.93 -2.31
CA PRO A 45 9.37 -1.11 -3.51
C PRO A 45 10.57 -0.16 -3.47
N ALA A 46 11.37 -0.13 -4.54
CA ALA A 46 12.51 0.79 -4.64
C ALA A 46 12.07 2.26 -4.66
N GLU A 47 10.85 2.50 -5.13
CA GLU A 47 10.14 3.78 -5.10
C GLU A 47 8.89 3.60 -4.25
N THR A 48 8.77 4.30 -3.12
CA THR A 48 7.76 4.00 -2.10
C THR A 48 6.34 4.45 -2.48
N ASP A 49 6.19 5.47 -3.31
CA ASP A 49 4.92 6.16 -3.48
C ASP A 49 3.89 5.46 -4.38
N TRP A 50 4.31 4.52 -5.22
CA TRP A 50 3.42 3.94 -6.22
C TRP A 50 2.54 2.81 -5.69
N ILE A 51 3.01 2.03 -4.71
CA ILE A 51 2.31 0.82 -4.26
C ILE A 51 0.97 1.11 -3.58
N HIS A 52 0.82 2.34 -3.06
CA HIS A 52 -0.40 2.81 -2.41
C HIS A 52 -1.32 3.61 -3.34
N ARG A 53 -0.96 3.69 -4.63
CA ARG A 53 -1.74 4.42 -5.64
C ARG A 53 -2.19 3.47 -6.73
N GLU A 54 -3.33 3.77 -7.32
CA GLU A 54 -3.78 3.09 -8.52
C GLU A 54 -2.75 3.22 -9.64
N GLN A 55 -2.44 2.10 -10.27
CA GLN A 55 -1.52 2.05 -11.41
C GLN A 55 -2.32 1.87 -12.70
N ILE A 56 -2.26 2.86 -13.55
CA ILE A 56 -2.97 2.85 -14.84
C ILE A 56 -2.06 2.24 -15.90
N LEU A 57 -2.54 1.19 -16.57
CA LEU A 57 -1.87 0.64 -17.75
C LEU A 57 -2.20 1.51 -18.96
N PRO A 58 -1.22 2.15 -19.61
CA PRO A 58 -1.48 3.03 -20.74
C PRO A 58 -2.00 2.26 -21.96
N TRP A 59 -2.97 2.84 -22.64
CA TRP A 59 -3.43 2.33 -23.94
C TRP A 59 -2.59 2.92 -25.07
N ASN A 60 -1.95 2.06 -25.86
CA ASN A 60 -1.26 2.48 -27.06
C ASN A 60 -2.23 2.46 -28.25
N ILE A 61 -2.59 3.65 -28.74
CA ILE A 61 -3.57 3.81 -29.81
C ILE A 61 -3.06 3.28 -31.18
N HIS A 62 -1.75 3.31 -31.41
CA HIS A 62 -1.16 2.87 -32.66
C HIS A 62 -1.09 1.34 -32.75
N SER A 63 -0.64 0.68 -31.70
CA SER A 63 -0.57 -0.78 -31.65
C SER A 63 -1.87 -1.43 -31.22
N LYS A 64 -2.83 -0.65 -30.71
CA LYS A 64 -4.10 -1.13 -30.14
C LYS A 64 -3.88 -2.15 -29.01
N THR A 65 -2.91 -1.88 -28.15
CA THR A 65 -2.53 -2.74 -27.03
C THR A 65 -2.41 -1.95 -25.74
N LEU A 66 -2.57 -2.63 -24.61
CA LEU A 66 -2.20 -2.11 -23.32
C LEU A 66 -0.68 -2.23 -23.13
N VAL A 67 -0.09 -1.21 -22.54
CA VAL A 67 1.32 -1.22 -22.14
C VAL A 67 1.42 -1.80 -20.73
N GLY A 68 2.37 -2.70 -20.53
CA GLY A 68 2.62 -3.28 -19.22
C GLY A 68 3.21 -2.30 -18.21
N LEU A 69 3.28 -2.73 -16.97
CA LEU A 69 3.90 -2.01 -15.86
C LEU A 69 5.22 -2.69 -15.49
N ARG A 70 6.26 -1.89 -15.25
CA ARG A 70 7.52 -2.35 -14.68
C ARG A 70 7.89 -1.49 -13.48
N LYS A 71 8.14 -2.13 -12.35
CA LYS A 71 8.55 -1.50 -11.09
C LYS A 71 9.68 -2.28 -10.46
N ASN A 72 10.54 -1.60 -9.72
CA ASN A 72 11.66 -2.23 -9.07
C ASN A 72 11.41 -2.42 -7.58
N PHE A 73 11.97 -3.49 -7.05
CA PHE A 73 11.97 -3.82 -5.63
C PHE A 73 13.40 -4.02 -5.16
N ASP A 74 13.69 -3.48 -4.00
CA ASP A 74 14.93 -3.75 -3.27
C ASP A 74 14.68 -4.95 -2.37
N VAL A 75 15.52 -5.97 -2.48
CA VAL A 75 15.37 -7.23 -1.75
C VAL A 75 16.65 -7.59 -1.03
N LYS A 76 16.48 -8.27 0.10
CA LYS A 76 17.57 -8.89 0.85
C LYS A 76 17.06 -10.05 1.69
N HIS A 77 17.87 -11.07 1.83
CA HIS A 77 17.73 -12.11 2.84
C HIS A 77 19.10 -12.59 3.29
N ASP A 78 19.30 -12.75 4.60
CA ASP A 78 20.66 -13.02 5.14
C ASP A 78 21.13 -14.45 4.92
N THR A 79 20.26 -15.42 4.74
CA THR A 79 20.63 -16.84 4.75
C THR A 79 20.04 -17.68 3.62
N SER A 80 18.90 -17.32 3.05
CA SER A 80 18.21 -18.18 2.09
C SER A 80 17.71 -17.46 0.85
N ALA A 81 17.25 -18.22 -0.12
CA ALA A 81 16.64 -17.72 -1.33
C ALA A 81 15.29 -17.05 -1.02
N ILE A 82 14.82 -16.25 -1.97
CA ILE A 82 13.49 -15.63 -1.91
C ILE A 82 12.62 -16.30 -2.96
N GLU A 83 11.49 -16.79 -2.51
CA GLU A 83 10.46 -17.40 -3.32
C GLU A 83 9.28 -16.45 -3.46
N ALA A 84 8.53 -16.58 -4.57
CA ALA A 84 7.32 -15.81 -4.78
C ALA A 84 6.23 -16.61 -5.49
N ARG A 85 4.98 -16.23 -5.22
CA ARG A 85 3.78 -16.71 -5.94
C ARG A 85 2.71 -15.62 -5.98
N LEU A 86 1.73 -15.81 -6.81
CA LEU A 86 0.50 -15.02 -6.78
C LEU A 86 -0.50 -15.62 -5.79
N GLU A 87 -1.30 -14.77 -5.17
CA GLU A 87 -2.41 -15.23 -4.31
C GLU A 87 -3.54 -15.84 -5.14
N ALA A 88 -3.84 -15.25 -6.29
CA ALA A 88 -4.86 -15.68 -7.24
C ALA A 88 -4.45 -15.34 -8.68
N GLU A 89 -5.15 -15.90 -9.65
CA GLU A 89 -4.96 -15.54 -11.05
C GLU A 89 -5.27 -14.05 -11.28
N PRO A 90 -4.32 -13.25 -11.80
CA PRO A 90 -4.50 -11.82 -11.91
C PRO A 90 -5.22 -11.45 -13.22
N TYR A 91 -6.25 -10.63 -13.12
CA TYR A 91 -6.97 -10.10 -14.27
C TYR A 91 -7.57 -8.72 -13.99
N LEU A 92 -7.89 -8.01 -15.06
CA LEU A 92 -8.68 -6.79 -15.02
C LEU A 92 -10.07 -7.11 -15.55
N SER A 93 -11.11 -6.64 -14.85
CA SER A 93 -12.51 -6.87 -15.22
C SER A 93 -13.28 -5.56 -15.37
N ASN A 94 -14.22 -5.56 -16.29
CA ASN A 94 -15.24 -4.52 -16.46
C ASN A 94 -16.64 -4.98 -16.00
N GLY A 95 -16.69 -6.10 -15.24
CA GLY A 95 -17.93 -6.73 -14.79
C GLY A 95 -18.51 -7.77 -15.75
N ARG A 96 -17.79 -8.09 -16.85
CA ARG A 96 -18.17 -9.11 -17.82
C ARG A 96 -17.04 -10.14 -17.94
N ASP A 97 -17.27 -11.35 -17.48
CA ASP A 97 -16.22 -12.37 -17.39
C ASP A 97 -15.57 -12.71 -18.74
N GLU A 98 -16.34 -12.69 -19.81
CA GLU A 98 -15.86 -12.95 -21.16
C GLU A 98 -14.95 -11.84 -21.74
N GLN A 99 -14.87 -10.70 -21.06
CA GLN A 99 -14.04 -9.55 -21.44
C GLN A 99 -12.86 -9.35 -20.51
N ASN A 100 -12.67 -10.24 -19.53
CA ASN A 100 -11.55 -10.14 -18.61
C ASN A 100 -10.20 -10.11 -19.35
N ILE A 101 -9.31 -9.24 -18.91
CA ILE A 101 -7.96 -9.10 -19.43
C ILE A 101 -7.01 -9.74 -18.44
N TYR A 102 -6.56 -10.95 -18.72
CA TYR A 102 -5.61 -11.66 -17.87
C TYR A 102 -4.25 -10.99 -17.90
N LEU A 103 -3.55 -11.05 -16.78
CA LEU A 103 -2.24 -10.46 -16.63
C LEU A 103 -1.19 -11.55 -16.46
N ARG A 104 -0.02 -11.32 -17.04
CA ARG A 104 1.19 -12.07 -16.75
C ARG A 104 2.00 -11.25 -15.76
N VAL A 105 2.39 -11.86 -14.67
CA VAL A 105 3.23 -11.23 -13.65
C VAL A 105 4.53 -11.99 -13.57
N SER A 106 5.65 -11.28 -13.64
CA SER A 106 6.97 -11.87 -13.46
C SER A 106 7.79 -11.05 -12.48
N PHE A 107 8.67 -11.73 -11.75
CA PHE A 107 9.62 -11.11 -10.86
C PHE A 107 11.02 -11.63 -11.21
N ASN A 108 11.98 -10.73 -11.34
CA ASN A 108 13.35 -11.07 -11.77
C ASN A 108 13.39 -11.93 -13.05
N GLY A 109 12.46 -11.66 -13.98
CA GLY A 109 12.33 -12.39 -15.25
C GLY A 109 11.64 -13.76 -15.17
N LEU A 110 11.25 -14.22 -13.98
CA LEU A 110 10.53 -15.47 -13.78
C LEU A 110 9.03 -15.22 -13.64
N GLU A 111 8.22 -15.89 -14.48
CA GLU A 111 6.76 -15.79 -14.40
C GLU A 111 6.24 -16.43 -13.11
N LEU A 112 5.39 -15.71 -12.40
CA LEU A 112 4.73 -16.17 -11.18
C LEU A 112 3.43 -16.87 -11.53
N SER A 113 3.12 -17.93 -10.78
CA SER A 113 1.83 -18.60 -10.85
C SER A 113 1.06 -18.45 -9.53
N HIS A 114 -0.23 -18.77 -9.55
CA HIS A 114 -1.08 -18.84 -8.37
C HIS A 114 -1.11 -20.24 -7.75
N ASP A 115 -0.23 -21.14 -8.23
CA ASP A 115 -0.07 -22.45 -7.60
C ASP A 115 0.35 -22.31 -6.13
N PRO A 116 -0.07 -23.24 -5.27
CA PRO A 116 0.31 -23.20 -3.85
C PRO A 116 1.81 -23.24 -3.60
N GLN A 117 2.57 -23.85 -4.53
CA GLN A 117 4.02 -23.94 -4.43
C GLN A 117 4.67 -22.68 -4.99
N PRO A 118 5.41 -21.92 -4.17
CA PRO A 118 6.11 -20.74 -4.63
C PRO A 118 7.32 -21.14 -5.51
N ARG A 119 7.78 -20.19 -6.34
CA ARG A 119 8.97 -20.34 -7.17
C ARG A 119 10.11 -19.52 -6.59
N GLU A 120 11.32 -20.07 -6.60
CA GLU A 120 12.52 -19.30 -6.33
C GLU A 120 12.67 -18.19 -7.39
N VAL A 121 12.67 -16.94 -6.96
CA VAL A 121 12.81 -15.75 -7.82
C VAL A 121 14.12 -15.01 -7.61
N VAL A 122 14.74 -15.20 -6.45
CA VAL A 122 16.06 -14.65 -6.11
C VAL A 122 16.83 -15.74 -5.39
N SER A 123 17.98 -16.12 -5.95
CA SER A 123 18.83 -17.14 -5.33
C SER A 123 19.39 -16.68 -3.98
N ALA A 124 19.77 -17.62 -3.11
CA ALA A 124 20.35 -17.30 -1.82
C ALA A 124 21.57 -16.35 -1.92
N ALA A 125 22.44 -16.58 -2.91
CA ALA A 125 23.60 -15.72 -3.12
C ALA A 125 23.22 -14.29 -3.49
N GLN A 126 22.21 -14.13 -4.37
CA GLN A 126 21.69 -12.81 -4.76
C GLN A 126 20.98 -12.13 -3.59
N ALA A 127 20.19 -12.88 -2.83
CA ALA A 127 19.47 -12.38 -1.68
C ALA A 127 20.43 -11.91 -0.57
N MET A 128 21.49 -12.68 -0.29
CA MET A 128 22.52 -12.30 0.67
C MET A 128 23.30 -11.04 0.27
N ALA A 129 23.59 -10.89 -1.01
CA ALA A 129 24.22 -9.67 -1.51
C ALA A 129 23.27 -8.46 -1.41
N GLY A 130 21.98 -8.71 -1.47
CA GLY A 130 20.97 -7.69 -1.67
C GLY A 130 20.98 -7.16 -3.10
N GLY A 131 19.87 -6.63 -3.56
CA GLY A 131 19.82 -6.10 -4.92
C GLY A 131 18.46 -5.53 -5.30
N ARG A 132 18.43 -4.98 -6.49
CA ARG A 132 17.24 -4.38 -7.08
C ARG A 132 16.75 -5.24 -8.24
N PHE A 133 15.51 -5.73 -8.13
CA PHE A 133 14.91 -6.65 -9.08
C PHE A 133 13.58 -6.13 -9.61
N PRO A 134 13.30 -6.37 -10.92
CA PRO A 134 12.07 -5.87 -11.53
C PRO A 134 10.88 -6.80 -11.24
N LEU A 135 9.75 -6.20 -10.93
CA LEU A 135 8.42 -6.75 -11.08
C LEU A 135 7.85 -6.24 -12.40
N GLU A 136 7.36 -7.14 -13.23
CA GLU A 136 6.72 -6.80 -14.50
C GLU A 136 5.30 -7.36 -14.53
N ILE A 137 4.35 -6.52 -14.95
CA ILE A 137 2.96 -6.90 -15.16
C ILE A 137 2.63 -6.62 -16.62
N GLN A 138 2.30 -7.66 -17.37
CA GLN A 138 2.00 -7.57 -18.80
C GLN A 138 0.60 -8.07 -19.09
N PRO A 139 -0.25 -7.29 -19.75
CA PRO A 139 -1.57 -7.76 -20.17
C PRO A 139 -1.45 -8.80 -21.29
N LYS A 140 -2.23 -9.88 -21.15
CA LYS A 140 -2.42 -10.86 -22.23
C LYS A 140 -3.49 -10.33 -23.16
N VAL A 141 -3.23 -10.36 -24.46
CA VAL A 141 -4.24 -9.93 -25.45
C VAL A 141 -5.39 -10.94 -25.45
N PRO A 142 -6.64 -10.51 -25.17
CA PRO A 142 -7.79 -11.41 -25.24
C PRO A 142 -7.99 -11.97 -26.64
N ALA A 143 -8.48 -13.20 -26.76
CA ALA A 143 -8.72 -13.86 -28.07
C ALA A 143 -9.60 -13.03 -29.02
N GLY A 144 -10.58 -12.30 -28.47
CA GLY A 144 -11.43 -11.37 -29.23
C GLY A 144 -10.93 -9.93 -29.30
N GLY A 145 -9.67 -9.68 -28.96
CA GLY A 145 -9.10 -8.34 -28.81
C GLY A 145 -9.67 -7.59 -27.60
N TYR A 146 -9.09 -6.44 -27.32
CA TYR A 146 -9.56 -5.56 -26.25
C TYR A 146 -10.92 -4.95 -26.60
N LYS A 147 -11.83 -4.94 -25.65
CA LYS A 147 -13.14 -4.29 -25.78
C LYS A 147 -13.12 -2.94 -25.06
N PRO A 148 -13.81 -1.92 -25.61
CA PRO A 148 -13.94 -0.64 -24.93
C PRO A 148 -14.59 -0.80 -23.55
N GLY A 149 -14.05 -0.12 -22.55
CA GLY A 149 -14.56 -0.17 -21.17
C GLY A 149 -13.55 0.37 -20.18
N VAL A 150 -13.99 0.45 -18.93
CA VAL A 150 -13.13 0.73 -17.79
C VAL A 150 -12.93 -0.58 -17.04
N TYR A 151 -11.69 -0.91 -16.79
CA TYR A 151 -11.29 -2.20 -16.21
C TYR A 151 -10.54 -1.98 -14.92
N TYR A 152 -10.84 -2.77 -13.91
CA TYR A 152 -10.20 -2.75 -12.61
C TYR A 152 -9.75 -4.16 -12.21
N GLY A 153 -8.69 -4.23 -11.43
CA GLY A 153 -8.20 -5.50 -10.90
C GLY A 153 -7.12 -5.29 -9.87
N ASN A 154 -6.75 -6.37 -9.20
CA ASN A 154 -5.69 -6.37 -8.19
C ASN A 154 -4.68 -7.46 -8.51
N VAL A 155 -3.42 -7.16 -8.28
CA VAL A 155 -2.33 -8.13 -8.33
C VAL A 155 -1.76 -8.26 -6.92
N ARG A 156 -1.81 -9.48 -6.37
CA ARG A 156 -1.25 -9.78 -5.05
C ARG A 156 -0.12 -10.78 -5.20
N VAL A 157 1.07 -10.32 -4.86
CA VAL A 157 2.28 -11.14 -4.86
C VAL A 157 2.66 -11.45 -3.42
N ILE A 158 2.92 -12.72 -3.15
CA ILE A 158 3.38 -13.20 -1.85
C ILE A 158 4.85 -13.56 -2.01
N PHE A 159 5.72 -12.91 -1.23
CA PHE A 159 7.14 -13.22 -1.12
C PHE A 159 7.40 -14.00 0.16
N ILE A 160 8.23 -15.02 0.06
CA ILE A 160 8.51 -15.96 1.14
C ILE A 160 10.02 -16.17 1.20
N ALA A 161 10.60 -16.18 2.40
CA ALA A 161 11.94 -16.68 2.59
C ALA A 161 11.92 -18.22 2.45
N ALA A 162 12.72 -18.76 1.56
CA ALA A 162 12.82 -20.20 1.41
C ALA A 162 13.29 -20.84 2.75
N ALA A 163 12.77 -22.01 3.05
CA ALA A 163 13.27 -22.77 4.19
C ALA A 163 14.77 -23.10 4.00
N PRO A 164 15.57 -23.07 5.06
CA PRO A 164 16.99 -23.37 4.99
C PRO A 164 17.25 -24.84 4.65
#